data_a1193db721c934b9aee46ed1e06782a3
#
_entry.id   a1193db721c934b9aee46ed1e06782a3
#
_cell.length_a   1.000
_cell.length_b   1.000
_cell.length_c   1.000
_cell.angle_alpha   90.00
_cell.angle_beta   90.00
_cell.angle_gamma   90.00
#
_symmetry.space_group_name_H-M   'P 1'
#
loop_
_entity.id
_entity.type
_entity.pdbx_description
1 polymer ?
#
loop_
_entity_poly.entity_id
_entity_poly.type
_entity_poly.pdbx_seq_one_letter_code
_entity_poly.pdbx_strand_id
1 'polypeptide(L)'
;MLVCMLMLALVAAACGSTASNETAKAPAASTPAPAASTTAPAATPAAPTELTIKHQLGETKVKTNPKKVVVFDYGMLDTLDKLGIEVTGVAQSSLPPYLAKYKDAKYKNIGTLQEPDFEKISAMSPDLILISGRQNASYAELSKIAPTVFVGVDAKRYMDSFTENSKIIGKLFGKEAAVDAELAKINETIKKVNAKAAAPDKKALITLVSGGKVTAYGPGSRFGIIHDVLNVVPAEKNIEVSTHGQSISFEYIVEKNPDYLFVVDRETAVGESKTTAKQVIENELVKKTNAYKNGNIVYLDANYWYLSGGGLISVAAMIDEVDKGLK
;
A
#
# COMPACT_ATOMS: atom_id res chain seq x y z
N MET A 1 -46.27 -30.33 22.26
CA MET A 1 -46.88 -29.94 23.55
C MET A 1 -46.47 -28.54 23.82
N LEU A 2 -47.31 -27.75 23.65
CA LEU A 2 -48.30 -26.91 24.43
C LEU A 2 -47.64 -25.58 24.76
N VAL A 3 -48.00 -24.48 24.15
CA VAL A 3 -49.25 -23.68 24.14
C VAL A 3 -49.18 -22.52 25.13
N CYS A 4 -49.39 -21.33 24.56
CA CYS A 4 -50.22 -20.19 25.04
C CYS A 4 -49.62 -19.28 26.13
N MET A 5 -49.87 -18.01 26.22
CA MET A 5 -50.86 -17.05 25.70
C MET A 5 -50.43 -15.68 26.20
N LEU A 6 -50.32 -14.64 25.43
CA LEU A 6 -51.29 -13.57 25.21
C LEU A 6 -51.91 -12.93 26.47
N MET A 7 -51.62 -11.65 26.71
CA MET A 7 -52.66 -10.70 27.10
C MET A 7 -52.27 -9.24 26.81
N LEU A 8 -53.15 -8.62 26.13
CA LEU A 8 -53.35 -7.25 25.72
C LEU A 8 -54.15 -6.51 26.79
N ALA A 9 -53.89 -5.26 27.13
CA ALA A 9 -54.85 -4.35 27.66
C ALA A 9 -54.56 -2.89 27.29
N LEU A 10 -55.40 -2.39 26.41
CA LEU A 10 -55.71 -0.95 26.23
C LEU A 10 -56.65 -0.50 27.37
N VAL A 11 -56.56 0.75 27.79
CA VAL A 11 -57.74 1.60 28.11
C VAL A 11 -57.42 3.06 27.81
N ALA A 12 -58.41 3.70 27.20
CA ALA A 12 -58.45 5.03 26.63
C ALA A 12 -59.13 6.06 27.58
N ALA A 13 -58.84 7.31 27.27
CA ALA A 13 -59.69 8.51 27.26
C ALA A 13 -60.50 8.94 28.51
N ALA A 14 -60.43 10.22 28.81
CA ALA A 14 -61.65 11.06 28.76
C ALA A 14 -61.32 12.55 28.92
N CYS A 15 -61.92 13.32 28.05
CA CYS A 15 -62.09 14.77 28.07
C CYS A 15 -63.01 15.25 29.22
N GLY A 16 -62.83 16.52 29.60
CA GLY A 16 -63.83 17.23 30.42
C GLY A 16 -63.55 18.73 30.53
N SER A 17 -64.23 19.51 29.71
CA SER A 17 -64.28 20.98 29.72
C SER A 17 -65.17 21.43 30.90
N THR A 18 -64.94 22.62 31.48
CA THR A 18 -65.84 23.80 31.52
C THR A 18 -65.32 24.87 32.46
N ALA A 19 -65.25 25.95 32.02
CA ALA A 19 -65.52 27.37 32.08
C ALA A 19 -65.77 28.06 33.45
N SER A 20 -65.21 29.30 33.50
CA SER A 20 -65.66 30.56 34.08
C SER A 20 -65.48 30.79 35.61
N ASN A 21 -64.81 31.79 36.10
CA ASN A 21 -65.16 33.23 36.10
C ASN A 21 -64.12 34.08 36.84
N GLU A 22 -64.01 35.30 36.42
CA GLU A 22 -63.28 36.47 36.87
C GLU A 22 -63.10 36.66 38.40
N THR A 23 -61.99 37.23 38.81
CA THR A 23 -61.88 38.61 39.28
C THR A 23 -60.45 39.05 39.57
N ALA A 24 -60.19 40.31 39.26
CA ALA A 24 -58.96 41.09 39.27
C ALA A 24 -58.23 41.17 40.63
N LYS A 25 -56.92 41.30 40.59
CA LYS A 25 -56.08 42.42 41.06
C LYS A 25 -54.60 42.15 40.93
N ALA A 26 -53.89 43.11 40.31
CA ALA A 26 -52.45 43.23 40.14
C ALA A 26 -51.79 43.66 41.49
N PRO A 27 -50.41 43.89 41.48
CA PRO A 27 -49.28 43.23 40.87
C PRO A 27 -48.21 42.83 41.90
N ALA A 28 -47.35 41.84 41.56
CA ALA A 28 -46.04 41.71 42.21
C ALA A 28 -45.05 40.88 41.39
N ALA A 29 -43.92 41.48 41.19
CA ALA A 29 -42.58 40.92 41.02
C ALA A 29 -42.31 39.82 39.95
N SER A 30 -41.71 40.28 38.85
CA SER A 30 -41.00 39.48 37.87
C SER A 30 -39.77 38.77 38.45
N THR A 31 -39.81 37.46 38.48
CA THR A 31 -38.62 36.62 38.68
C THR A 31 -38.02 36.34 37.32
N PRO A 32 -36.69 36.50 37.08
CA PRO A 32 -36.09 36.19 35.80
C PRO A 32 -36.05 34.68 35.59
N ALA A 33 -36.49 34.22 34.42
CA ALA A 33 -36.32 32.84 33.95
C ALA A 33 -34.82 32.50 33.82
N PRO A 34 -34.40 31.25 34.11
CA PRO A 34 -33.01 30.84 33.89
C PRO A 34 -32.71 30.85 32.39
N ALA A 35 -31.65 31.58 32.03
CA ALA A 35 -31.10 31.58 30.68
C ALA A 35 -30.71 30.16 30.28
N ALA A 36 -31.27 29.67 29.18
CA ALA A 36 -30.83 28.45 28.53
C ALA A 36 -29.36 28.61 28.09
N SER A 37 -28.48 27.93 28.79
CA SER A 37 -27.07 27.80 28.35
C SER A 37 -27.06 27.04 27.03
N THR A 38 -26.91 27.75 25.94
CA THR A 38 -26.52 27.17 24.67
C THR A 38 -25.07 26.69 24.80
N THR A 39 -24.89 25.38 25.03
CA THR A 39 -23.59 24.72 24.88
C THR A 39 -23.15 24.88 23.42
N ALA A 40 -22.15 25.73 23.22
CA ALA A 40 -21.47 25.81 21.94
C ALA A 40 -20.93 24.40 21.57
N PRO A 41 -20.99 23.96 20.30
CA PRO A 41 -20.39 22.71 19.87
C PRO A 41 -18.91 22.72 20.24
N ALA A 42 -18.46 21.66 20.89
CA ALA A 42 -17.03 21.48 21.21
C ALA A 42 -16.23 21.57 19.91
N ALA A 43 -15.30 22.52 19.86
CA ALA A 43 -14.41 22.69 18.73
C ALA A 43 -13.64 21.37 18.52
N THR A 44 -13.76 20.78 17.33
CA THR A 44 -12.95 19.64 16.91
C THR A 44 -11.48 20.05 17.06
N PRO A 45 -10.61 19.26 17.72
CA PRO A 45 -9.21 19.59 17.87
C PRO A 45 -8.60 19.88 16.49
N ALA A 46 -7.93 21.01 16.33
CA ALA A 46 -7.24 21.35 15.09
C ALA A 46 -6.20 20.24 14.80
N ALA A 47 -6.16 19.75 13.55
CA ALA A 47 -5.18 18.77 13.13
C ALA A 47 -3.75 19.29 13.44
N PRO A 48 -2.82 18.43 13.87
CA PRO A 48 -1.47 18.85 14.20
C PRO A 48 -0.81 19.52 13.00
N THR A 49 -0.11 20.61 13.22
CA THR A 49 0.58 21.36 12.18
C THR A 49 1.91 20.72 11.76
N GLU A 50 2.43 19.79 12.55
CA GLU A 50 3.68 19.06 12.33
C GLU A 50 3.55 17.63 12.87
N LEU A 51 4.11 16.66 12.16
CA LEU A 51 4.22 15.27 12.58
C LEU A 51 5.70 14.90 12.73
N THR A 52 6.00 14.13 13.78
CA THR A 52 7.28 13.45 13.94
C THR A 52 7.14 12.04 13.40
N ILE A 53 7.84 11.73 12.31
CA ILE A 53 7.77 10.45 11.60
C ILE A 53 9.01 9.64 11.93
N LYS A 54 8.83 8.48 12.55
CA LYS A 54 9.88 7.49 12.76
C LYS A 54 9.94 6.57 11.53
N HIS A 55 11.15 6.35 11.02
CA HIS A 55 11.40 5.50 9.86
C HIS A 55 12.76 4.79 9.97
N GLN A 56 13.07 3.88 9.08
CA GLN A 56 14.26 3.02 9.15
C GLN A 56 15.59 3.80 9.27
N LEU A 57 15.70 5.00 8.71
CA LEU A 57 16.91 5.82 8.73
C LEU A 57 16.93 6.87 9.85
N GLY A 58 15.92 6.91 10.71
CA GLY A 58 15.87 7.85 11.85
C GLY A 58 14.46 8.40 12.11
N GLU A 59 14.42 9.67 12.48
CA GLU A 59 13.20 10.41 12.80
C GLU A 59 13.20 11.76 12.09
N THR A 60 12.12 12.10 11.43
CA THR A 60 11.98 13.34 10.66
C THR A 60 10.72 14.10 11.06
N LYS A 61 10.86 15.40 11.34
CA LYS A 61 9.72 16.30 11.55
C LYS A 61 9.25 16.87 10.23
N VAL A 62 7.96 16.75 9.95
CA VAL A 62 7.34 17.17 8.69
C VAL A 62 6.08 17.99 8.99
N LYS A 63 5.97 19.16 8.39
CA LYS A 63 4.73 19.96 8.44
C LYS A 63 3.62 19.22 7.70
N THR A 64 2.41 19.23 8.25
CA THR A 64 1.25 18.63 7.58
C THR A 64 0.88 19.41 6.30
N ASN A 65 0.31 18.72 5.34
CA ASN A 65 -0.04 19.23 4.01
C ASN A 65 1.13 19.89 3.26
N PRO A 66 2.29 19.21 3.13
CA PRO A 66 3.41 19.71 2.36
C PRO A 66 2.97 19.95 0.91
N LYS A 67 3.43 21.06 0.30
CA LYS A 67 3.00 21.49 -1.03
C LYS A 67 3.98 21.09 -2.12
N LYS A 68 5.26 21.11 -1.81
CA LYS A 68 6.33 20.75 -2.72
C LYS A 68 6.92 19.41 -2.33
N VAL A 69 6.38 18.34 -2.92
CA VAL A 69 6.76 16.96 -2.60
C VAL A 69 7.66 16.39 -3.69
N VAL A 70 8.79 15.86 -3.30
CA VAL A 70 9.74 15.15 -4.16
C VAL A 70 9.69 13.67 -3.83
N VAL A 71 9.57 12.80 -4.85
CA VAL A 71 9.36 11.36 -4.66
C VAL A 71 10.32 10.55 -5.51
N PHE A 72 11.10 9.68 -4.85
CA PHE A 72 12.00 8.72 -5.50
C PHE A 72 11.47 7.29 -5.50
N ASP A 73 10.45 6.99 -4.67
CA ASP A 73 9.85 5.66 -4.59
C ASP A 73 8.55 5.59 -5.42
N TYR A 74 8.50 4.69 -6.39
CA TYR A 74 7.32 4.58 -7.27
C TYR A 74 6.11 3.95 -6.58
N GLY A 75 6.30 3.11 -5.57
CA GLY A 75 5.20 2.62 -4.73
C GLY A 75 4.58 3.76 -3.94
N MET A 76 5.42 4.64 -3.38
CA MET A 76 4.91 5.82 -2.70
C MET A 76 4.27 6.82 -3.69
N LEU A 77 4.85 6.98 -4.89
CA LEU A 77 4.26 7.82 -5.95
C LEU A 77 2.86 7.33 -6.34
N ASP A 78 2.68 6.00 -6.46
CA ASP A 78 1.36 5.44 -6.77
C ASP A 78 0.35 5.60 -5.62
N THR A 79 0.82 5.58 -4.38
CA THR A 79 -0.01 5.89 -3.21
C THR A 79 -0.49 7.34 -3.24
N LEU A 80 0.41 8.30 -3.51
CA LEU A 80 0.05 9.70 -3.66
C LEU A 80 -0.92 9.90 -4.81
N ASP A 81 -0.68 9.21 -5.93
CA ASP A 81 -1.56 9.20 -7.10
C ASP A 81 -2.96 8.71 -6.77
N LYS A 82 -3.06 7.56 -6.13
CA LYS A 82 -4.33 6.95 -5.70
C LYS A 82 -5.14 7.87 -4.80
N LEU A 83 -4.46 8.65 -3.96
CA LEU A 83 -5.08 9.58 -3.02
C LEU A 83 -5.36 10.97 -3.62
N GLY A 84 -4.99 11.20 -4.90
CA GLY A 84 -5.15 12.50 -5.56
C GLY A 84 -4.24 13.59 -4.99
N ILE A 85 -3.06 13.22 -4.50
CA ILE A 85 -2.08 14.15 -3.94
C ILE A 85 -1.07 14.53 -5.03
N GLU A 86 -0.96 15.81 -5.31
CA GLU A 86 -0.02 16.34 -6.32
C GLU A 86 1.42 16.31 -5.77
N VAL A 87 2.37 16.04 -6.68
CA VAL A 87 3.81 16.06 -6.41
C VAL A 87 4.52 17.08 -7.28
N THR A 88 5.72 17.50 -6.89
CA THR A 88 6.49 18.53 -7.62
C THR A 88 7.61 17.88 -8.44
N GLY A 89 8.32 16.92 -7.87
CA GLY A 89 9.48 16.29 -8.49
C GLY A 89 9.41 14.77 -8.43
N VAL A 90 9.78 14.13 -9.55
CA VAL A 90 9.74 12.67 -9.72
C VAL A 90 10.96 12.21 -10.50
N ALA A 91 11.54 11.07 -10.14
CA ALA A 91 12.54 10.39 -10.97
C ALA A 91 11.85 9.83 -12.22
N GLN A 92 12.21 10.34 -13.42
CA GLN A 92 11.45 10.04 -14.65
C GLN A 92 12.08 8.98 -15.56
N SER A 93 13.32 8.54 -15.29
CA SER A 93 14.08 7.69 -16.23
C SER A 93 13.47 6.31 -16.49
N SER A 94 12.94 5.67 -15.47
CA SER A 94 12.34 4.31 -15.56
C SER A 94 10.92 4.30 -15.01
N LEU A 95 10.16 5.34 -15.32
CA LEU A 95 8.80 5.51 -14.80
C LEU A 95 7.87 4.43 -15.37
N PRO A 96 7.20 3.64 -14.51
CA PRO A 96 6.26 2.62 -14.95
C PRO A 96 5.15 3.17 -15.85
N PRO A 97 4.67 2.42 -16.85
CA PRO A 97 3.62 2.89 -17.77
C PRO A 97 2.35 3.39 -17.08
N TYR A 98 1.94 2.77 -15.98
CA TYR A 98 0.75 3.17 -15.23
C TYR A 98 0.91 4.53 -14.50
N LEU A 99 2.16 5.01 -14.34
CA LEU A 99 2.51 6.32 -13.81
C LEU A 99 2.96 7.30 -14.90
N ALA A 100 2.71 6.99 -16.18
CA ALA A 100 3.20 7.77 -17.33
C ALA A 100 2.81 9.26 -17.30
N LYS A 101 1.72 9.63 -16.63
CA LYS A 101 1.31 11.03 -16.45
C LYS A 101 2.39 11.90 -15.79
N TYR A 102 3.25 11.30 -14.97
CA TYR A 102 4.35 12.00 -14.30
C TYR A 102 5.55 12.33 -15.23
N LYS A 103 5.46 11.97 -16.52
CA LYS A 103 6.38 12.47 -17.58
C LYS A 103 5.99 13.85 -18.10
N ASP A 104 4.80 14.36 -17.74
CA ASP A 104 4.36 15.71 -18.11
C ASP A 104 5.33 16.77 -17.58
N ALA A 105 5.56 17.83 -18.37
CA ALA A 105 6.51 18.92 -18.04
C ALA A 105 6.19 19.70 -16.76
N LYS A 106 4.96 19.60 -16.24
CA LYS A 106 4.60 20.18 -14.94
C LYS A 106 5.35 19.52 -13.79
N TYR A 107 5.73 18.26 -13.91
CA TYR A 107 6.53 17.52 -12.91
C TYR A 107 8.02 17.67 -13.23
N LYS A 108 8.80 18.06 -12.25
CA LYS A 108 10.23 18.26 -12.44
C LYS A 108 10.97 16.92 -12.38
N ASN A 109 11.82 16.66 -13.38
CA ASN A 109 12.70 15.51 -13.37
C ASN A 109 13.84 15.75 -12.35
N ILE A 110 13.93 14.87 -11.34
CA ILE A 110 14.89 14.95 -10.23
C ILE A 110 16.05 13.96 -10.37
N GLY A 111 16.31 13.45 -11.54
CA GLY A 111 17.35 12.44 -11.81
C GLY A 111 16.77 11.05 -12.02
N THR A 112 17.56 10.03 -11.65
CA THR A 112 17.17 8.63 -11.73
C THR A 112 16.81 8.06 -10.34
N LEU A 113 16.34 6.81 -10.29
CA LEU A 113 16.12 6.14 -9.00
C LEU A 113 17.42 5.91 -8.21
N GLN A 114 18.58 5.87 -8.86
CA GLN A 114 19.87 5.62 -8.25
C GLN A 114 20.68 6.91 -8.06
N GLU A 115 20.48 7.90 -8.93
CA GLU A 115 21.28 9.13 -9.00
C GLU A 115 20.37 10.36 -8.86
N PRO A 116 20.12 10.86 -7.63
CA PRO A 116 19.42 12.11 -7.40
C PRO A 116 20.14 13.32 -7.99
N ASP A 117 19.41 14.21 -8.65
CA ASP A 117 19.93 15.51 -9.08
C ASP A 117 19.74 16.54 -7.94
N PHE A 118 20.75 16.61 -7.06
CA PHE A 118 20.70 17.44 -5.85
C PHE A 118 20.51 18.93 -6.16
N GLU A 119 21.05 19.42 -7.29
CA GLU A 119 20.93 20.83 -7.69
C GLU A 119 19.48 21.15 -8.05
N LYS A 120 18.86 20.31 -8.89
CA LYS A 120 17.45 20.48 -9.25
C LYS A 120 16.52 20.34 -8.04
N ILE A 121 16.79 19.38 -7.14
CA ILE A 121 16.00 19.20 -5.92
C ILE A 121 16.11 20.43 -5.03
N SER A 122 17.32 20.93 -4.80
CA SER A 122 17.57 22.13 -3.99
C SER A 122 16.89 23.38 -4.57
N ALA A 123 16.97 23.55 -5.89
CA ALA A 123 16.34 24.70 -6.58
C ALA A 123 14.80 24.71 -6.44
N MET A 124 14.15 23.55 -6.26
CA MET A 124 12.71 23.46 -6.00
C MET A 124 12.32 23.88 -4.59
N SER A 125 13.26 23.89 -3.63
CA SER A 125 13.01 24.13 -2.20
C SER A 125 11.83 23.28 -1.72
N PRO A 126 11.94 21.93 -1.71
CA PRO A 126 10.84 21.05 -1.36
C PRO A 126 10.47 21.13 0.12
N ASP A 127 9.21 20.82 0.44
CA ASP A 127 8.71 20.71 1.82
C ASP A 127 8.91 19.30 2.36
N LEU A 128 9.02 18.30 1.47
CA LEU A 128 9.14 16.88 1.80
C LEU A 128 9.84 16.13 0.67
N ILE A 129 10.76 15.23 1.04
CA ILE A 129 11.39 14.27 0.14
C ILE A 129 11.05 12.86 0.64
N LEU A 130 10.50 12.02 -0.25
CA LEU A 130 10.16 10.62 0.02
C LEU A 130 11.14 9.71 -0.71
N ILE A 131 11.82 8.84 0.03
CA ILE A 131 12.85 7.93 -0.49
C ILE A 131 12.61 6.49 -0.06
N SER A 132 13.30 5.56 -0.72
CA SER A 132 13.36 4.15 -0.30
C SER A 132 14.79 3.59 -0.38
N GLY A 133 14.94 2.28 -0.36
CA GLY A 133 16.25 1.62 -0.25
C GLY A 133 17.27 2.02 -1.32
N ARG A 134 16.83 2.41 -2.53
CA ARG A 134 17.73 2.85 -3.60
C ARG A 134 18.46 4.15 -3.28
N GLN A 135 17.89 5.01 -2.43
CA GLN A 135 18.46 6.30 -2.04
C GLN A 135 19.10 6.30 -0.64
N ASN A 136 19.28 5.13 -0.01
CA ASN A 136 19.87 5.04 1.34
C ASN A 136 21.20 5.80 1.47
N ALA A 137 22.09 5.65 0.49
CA ALA A 137 23.38 6.34 0.49
C ALA A 137 23.25 7.87 0.35
N SER A 138 22.16 8.35 -0.23
CA SER A 138 21.89 9.77 -0.47
C SER A 138 21.09 10.43 0.66
N TYR A 139 20.64 9.67 1.67
CA TYR A 139 19.74 10.18 2.72
C TYR A 139 20.30 11.40 3.44
N ALA A 140 21.58 11.35 3.84
CA ALA A 140 22.21 12.43 4.57
C ALA A 140 22.26 13.74 3.76
N GLU A 141 22.53 13.66 2.45
CA GLU A 141 22.59 14.83 1.57
C GLU A 141 21.19 15.37 1.27
N LEU A 142 20.22 14.51 1.00
CA LEU A 142 18.82 14.90 0.80
C LEU A 142 18.24 15.57 2.05
N SER A 143 18.58 15.08 3.23
CA SER A 143 18.15 15.64 4.52
C SER A 143 18.70 17.04 4.82
N LYS A 144 19.80 17.45 4.17
CA LYS A 144 20.28 18.83 4.23
C LYS A 144 19.44 19.79 3.39
N ILE A 145 18.76 19.28 2.37
CA ILE A 145 17.90 20.09 1.48
C ILE A 145 16.52 20.29 2.08
N ALA A 146 15.89 19.20 2.56
CA ALA A 146 14.53 19.25 3.12
C ALA A 146 14.26 18.06 4.04
N PRO A 147 13.17 18.09 4.85
CA PRO A 147 12.68 16.93 5.57
C PRO A 147 12.58 15.71 4.66
N THR A 148 13.37 14.67 4.94
CA THR A 148 13.46 13.45 4.13
C THR A 148 12.97 12.26 4.94
N VAL A 149 11.99 11.54 4.41
CA VAL A 149 11.36 10.38 5.05
C VAL A 149 11.63 9.12 4.23
N PHE A 150 12.12 8.09 4.89
CA PHE A 150 12.24 6.76 4.29
C PHE A 150 10.89 6.04 4.35
N VAL A 151 10.40 5.62 3.20
CA VAL A 151 9.10 4.95 3.01
C VAL A 151 9.23 3.58 2.33
N GLY A 152 10.43 3.01 2.30
CA GLY A 152 10.67 1.67 1.76
C GLY A 152 9.96 0.59 2.58
N VAL A 153 9.46 -0.43 1.90
CA VAL A 153 8.83 -1.60 2.55
C VAL A 153 9.91 -2.51 3.13
N ASP A 154 9.71 -2.96 4.35
CA ASP A 154 10.51 -4.01 4.99
C ASP A 154 9.98 -5.38 4.55
N ALA A 155 10.79 -6.15 3.82
CA ALA A 155 10.39 -7.45 3.30
C ALA A 155 9.98 -8.46 4.39
N LYS A 156 10.57 -8.37 5.60
CA LYS A 156 10.25 -9.24 6.74
C LYS A 156 8.95 -8.86 7.45
N ARG A 157 8.50 -7.61 7.27
CA ARG A 157 7.28 -7.03 7.85
C ARG A 157 6.45 -6.35 6.76
N TYR A 158 6.30 -7.04 5.62
CA TYR A 158 5.81 -6.41 4.39
C TYR A 158 4.50 -5.64 4.61
N MET A 159 3.43 -6.30 5.05
CA MET A 159 2.13 -5.66 5.22
C MET A 159 2.09 -4.63 6.35
N ASP A 160 2.85 -4.85 7.43
CA ASP A 160 2.93 -3.88 8.52
C ASP A 160 3.59 -2.59 8.04
N SER A 161 4.78 -2.68 7.42
CA SER A 161 5.52 -1.51 6.95
C SER A 161 4.80 -0.79 5.79
N PHE A 162 4.17 -1.53 4.87
CA PHE A 162 3.30 -0.96 3.84
C PHE A 162 2.12 -0.19 4.45
N THR A 163 1.45 -0.78 5.46
CA THR A 163 0.34 -0.14 6.16
C THR A 163 0.79 1.09 6.93
N GLU A 164 1.91 1.01 7.65
CA GLU A 164 2.52 2.12 8.38
C GLU A 164 2.83 3.29 7.44
N ASN A 165 3.51 3.02 6.31
CA ASN A 165 3.85 4.02 5.30
C ASN A 165 2.60 4.68 4.69
N SER A 166 1.60 3.89 4.32
CA SER A 166 0.34 4.39 3.79
C SER A 166 -0.38 5.30 4.79
N LYS A 167 -0.43 4.91 6.08
CA LYS A 167 -1.03 5.70 7.16
C LYS A 167 -0.27 6.99 7.46
N ILE A 168 1.06 6.99 7.32
CA ILE A 168 1.87 8.20 7.43
C ILE A 168 1.43 9.20 6.37
N ILE A 169 1.27 8.76 5.12
CA ILE A 169 0.76 9.62 4.04
C ILE A 169 -0.67 10.10 4.32
N GLY A 170 -1.54 9.21 4.76
CA GLY A 170 -2.90 9.58 5.18
C GLY A 170 -2.88 10.74 6.18
N LYS A 171 -2.12 10.63 7.26
CA LYS A 171 -1.99 11.65 8.29
C LYS A 171 -1.35 12.94 7.79
N LEU A 172 -0.29 12.85 6.96
CA LEU A 172 0.38 14.03 6.43
C LEU A 172 -0.53 14.88 5.55
N PHE A 173 -1.46 14.26 4.82
CA PHE A 173 -2.30 14.92 3.82
C PHE A 173 -3.80 14.95 4.17
N GLY A 174 -4.20 14.52 5.38
CA GLY A 174 -5.61 14.48 5.79
C GLY A 174 -6.44 13.51 4.94
N LYS A 175 -5.86 12.34 4.59
CA LYS A 175 -6.46 11.31 3.73
C LYS A 175 -6.64 9.96 4.45
N GLU A 176 -6.69 9.96 5.79
CA GLU A 176 -6.74 8.75 6.62
C GLU A 176 -7.88 7.83 6.21
N ALA A 177 -9.09 8.37 6.06
CA ALA A 177 -10.26 7.56 5.68
C ALA A 177 -10.12 6.91 4.30
N ALA A 178 -9.49 7.61 3.34
CA ALA A 178 -9.24 7.06 2.00
C ALA A 178 -8.20 5.94 2.06
N VAL A 179 -7.14 6.12 2.84
CA VAL A 179 -6.12 5.08 3.07
C VAL A 179 -6.73 3.85 3.72
N ASP A 180 -7.52 4.02 4.79
CA ASP A 180 -8.15 2.90 5.49
C ASP A 180 -9.10 2.12 4.57
N ALA A 181 -9.85 2.82 3.70
CA ALA A 181 -10.72 2.18 2.71
C ALA A 181 -9.94 1.34 1.67
N GLU A 182 -8.81 1.82 1.16
CA GLU A 182 -7.98 1.06 0.22
C GLU A 182 -7.28 -0.13 0.92
N LEU A 183 -6.76 0.05 2.13
CA LEU A 183 -6.18 -1.03 2.92
C LEU A 183 -7.21 -2.13 3.23
N ALA A 184 -8.46 -1.77 3.52
CA ALA A 184 -9.53 -2.74 3.73
C ALA A 184 -9.78 -3.61 2.49
N LYS A 185 -9.84 -3.01 1.29
CA LYS A 185 -9.99 -3.73 0.01
C LYS A 185 -8.83 -4.70 -0.23
N ILE A 186 -7.60 -4.24 0.00
CA ILE A 186 -6.39 -5.07 -0.14
C ILE A 186 -6.48 -6.27 0.80
N ASN A 187 -6.83 -6.05 2.07
CA ASN A 187 -6.96 -7.12 3.06
C ASN A 187 -8.08 -8.13 2.71
N GLU A 188 -9.18 -7.70 2.11
CA GLU A 188 -10.22 -8.60 1.61
C GLU A 188 -9.71 -9.48 0.47
N THR A 189 -8.95 -8.89 -0.47
CA THR A 189 -8.35 -9.66 -1.57
C THR A 189 -7.32 -10.66 -1.03
N ILE A 190 -6.49 -10.29 -0.05
CA ILE A 190 -5.55 -11.21 0.62
C ILE A 190 -6.30 -12.41 1.21
N LYS A 191 -7.41 -12.18 1.94
CA LYS A 191 -8.21 -13.28 2.51
C LYS A 191 -8.73 -14.24 1.44
N LYS A 192 -9.18 -13.70 0.31
CA LYS A 192 -9.65 -14.49 -0.85
C LYS A 192 -8.52 -15.33 -1.45
N VAL A 193 -7.34 -14.74 -1.65
CA VAL A 193 -6.17 -15.45 -2.18
C VAL A 193 -5.72 -16.55 -1.20
N ASN A 194 -5.68 -16.26 0.10
CA ASN A 194 -5.32 -17.22 1.14
C ASN A 194 -6.26 -18.44 1.14
N ALA A 195 -7.55 -18.23 0.88
CA ALA A 195 -8.50 -19.33 0.77
C ALA A 195 -8.21 -20.25 -0.44
N LYS A 196 -7.75 -19.69 -1.57
CA LYS A 196 -7.31 -20.45 -2.75
C LYS A 196 -5.97 -21.16 -2.50
N ALA A 197 -5.02 -20.47 -1.87
CA ALA A 197 -3.69 -20.97 -1.59
C ALA A 197 -3.67 -22.10 -0.53
N ALA A 198 -4.76 -22.25 0.23
CA ALA A 198 -4.91 -23.28 1.27
C ALA A 198 -4.93 -24.73 0.74
N ALA A 199 -4.86 -24.95 -0.58
CA ALA A 199 -4.64 -26.28 -1.16
C ALA A 199 -3.23 -26.79 -0.79
N PRO A 200 -3.09 -27.78 0.14
CA PRO A 200 -1.83 -28.05 0.85
C PRO A 200 -0.74 -28.69 -0.03
N ASP A 201 -1.09 -29.19 -1.19
CA ASP A 201 -0.20 -30.01 -2.01
C ASP A 201 0.52 -29.25 -3.14
N LYS A 202 0.19 -27.96 -3.36
CA LYS A 202 0.77 -27.18 -4.44
C LYS A 202 1.85 -26.23 -3.93
N LYS A 203 3.06 -26.39 -4.46
CA LYS A 203 4.25 -25.61 -4.05
C LYS A 203 4.65 -24.64 -5.15
N ALA A 204 5.12 -23.47 -4.75
CA ALA A 204 5.57 -22.42 -5.65
C ALA A 204 7.05 -22.09 -5.50
N LEU A 205 7.68 -21.77 -6.61
CA LEU A 205 9.01 -21.14 -6.65
C LEU A 205 8.86 -19.75 -7.26
N ILE A 206 9.51 -18.75 -6.63
CA ILE A 206 9.55 -17.38 -7.13
C ILE A 206 10.92 -17.14 -7.75
N THR A 207 10.95 -16.61 -8.97
CA THR A 207 12.19 -16.32 -9.68
C THR A 207 12.18 -14.91 -10.28
N LEU A 208 13.39 -14.36 -10.43
CA LEU A 208 13.62 -13.16 -11.22
C LEU A 208 14.61 -13.50 -12.32
N VAL A 209 14.31 -13.05 -13.52
CA VAL A 209 15.21 -13.16 -14.69
C VAL A 209 15.87 -11.81 -14.93
N SER A 210 17.22 -11.84 -15.05
CA SER A 210 18.01 -10.65 -15.37
C SER A 210 19.27 -11.06 -16.16
N GLY A 211 19.47 -10.47 -17.34
CA GLY A 211 20.63 -10.76 -18.20
C GLY A 211 20.77 -12.25 -18.54
N GLY A 212 19.67 -12.97 -18.73
CA GLY A 212 19.64 -14.40 -19.00
C GLY A 212 19.93 -15.29 -17.80
N LYS A 213 20.19 -14.73 -16.61
CA LYS A 213 20.39 -15.43 -15.33
C LYS A 213 19.08 -15.51 -14.55
N VAL A 214 18.97 -16.55 -13.71
CA VAL A 214 17.81 -16.76 -12.86
C VAL A 214 18.22 -16.71 -11.39
N THR A 215 17.47 -15.98 -10.59
CA THR A 215 17.63 -15.97 -9.12
C THR A 215 16.31 -16.36 -8.46
N ALA A 216 16.38 -17.10 -7.37
CA ALA A 216 15.23 -17.53 -6.57
C ALA A 216 15.03 -16.64 -5.36
N TYR A 217 13.77 -16.55 -4.93
CA TYR A 217 13.34 -15.78 -3.77
C TYR A 217 12.41 -16.62 -2.90
N GLY A 218 12.69 -16.66 -1.62
CA GLY A 218 11.92 -17.41 -0.62
C GLY A 218 11.15 -16.53 0.35
N PRO A 219 10.61 -17.10 1.42
CA PRO A 219 10.00 -16.34 2.52
C PRO A 219 10.95 -15.29 3.10
N GLY A 220 10.41 -14.16 3.56
CA GLY A 220 11.16 -13.03 4.10
C GLY A 220 12.00 -12.26 3.10
N SER A 221 11.91 -12.59 1.80
CA SER A 221 12.62 -11.91 0.74
C SER A 221 11.78 -10.79 0.11
N ARG A 222 12.38 -10.04 -0.80
CA ARG A 222 11.76 -8.95 -1.55
C ARG A 222 10.41 -9.32 -2.21
N PHE A 223 10.27 -10.57 -2.68
CA PHE A 223 9.03 -11.07 -3.29
C PHE A 223 8.30 -12.06 -2.38
N GLY A 224 8.74 -12.15 -1.12
CA GLY A 224 8.23 -13.07 -0.12
C GLY A 224 6.75 -12.90 0.22
N ILE A 225 6.14 -11.76 -0.14
CA ILE A 225 4.69 -11.52 0.02
C ILE A 225 3.84 -12.69 -0.49
N ILE A 226 4.28 -13.38 -1.55
CA ILE A 226 3.59 -14.55 -2.11
C ILE A 226 3.51 -15.69 -1.08
N HIS A 227 4.58 -15.89 -0.30
CA HIS A 227 4.64 -16.94 0.71
C HIS A 227 4.14 -16.45 2.08
N ASP A 228 4.62 -15.27 2.51
CA ASP A 228 4.48 -14.78 3.87
C ASP A 228 3.10 -14.17 4.16
N VAL A 229 2.45 -13.65 3.11
CA VAL A 229 1.16 -12.95 3.21
C VAL A 229 0.05 -13.72 2.48
N LEU A 230 0.35 -14.20 1.28
CA LEU A 230 -0.62 -14.90 0.44
C LEU A 230 -0.64 -16.41 0.67
N ASN A 231 0.15 -16.91 1.62
CA ASN A 231 0.18 -18.31 2.10
C ASN A 231 0.41 -19.35 1.00
N VAL A 232 0.98 -18.98 -0.15
CA VAL A 232 1.35 -19.92 -1.19
C VAL A 232 2.55 -20.73 -0.68
N VAL A 233 2.43 -22.05 -0.60
CA VAL A 233 3.44 -22.91 -0.02
C VAL A 233 4.75 -22.84 -0.81
N PRO A 234 5.92 -22.54 -0.19
CA PRO A 234 7.20 -22.51 -0.91
C PRO A 234 7.67 -23.91 -1.30
N ALA A 235 8.19 -24.05 -2.54
CA ALA A 235 8.85 -25.29 -3.00
C ALA A 235 10.19 -25.52 -2.28
N GLU A 236 10.83 -24.45 -1.83
CA GLU A 236 12.04 -24.47 -1.01
C GLU A 236 11.94 -23.36 0.05
N LYS A 237 12.11 -23.73 1.33
CA LYS A 237 12.03 -22.79 2.47
C LYS A 237 13.35 -22.11 2.79
N ASN A 238 14.46 -22.73 2.43
CA ASN A 238 15.81 -22.31 2.82
C ASN A 238 16.53 -21.55 1.69
N ILE A 239 15.81 -20.78 0.89
CA ILE A 239 16.42 -19.89 -0.08
C ILE A 239 17.09 -18.73 0.65
N GLU A 240 18.33 -18.41 0.30
CA GLU A 240 19.08 -17.30 0.90
C GLU A 240 18.35 -15.97 0.71
N VAL A 241 18.12 -15.29 1.84
CA VAL A 241 17.48 -13.96 1.84
C VAL A 241 18.54 -12.90 1.57
N SER A 242 18.59 -12.43 0.33
CA SER A 242 19.41 -11.29 -0.08
C SER A 242 18.63 -10.33 -0.97
N THR A 243 19.14 -9.11 -1.15
CA THR A 243 18.52 -8.07 -2.02
C THR A 243 18.38 -8.57 -3.45
N HIS A 244 19.34 -9.39 -3.93
CA HIS A 244 19.40 -9.88 -5.30
C HIS A 244 18.90 -11.32 -5.47
N GLY A 245 18.45 -11.96 -4.39
CA GLY A 245 18.03 -13.36 -4.38
C GLY A 245 19.20 -14.33 -4.44
N GLN A 246 18.90 -15.62 -4.41
CA GLN A 246 19.87 -16.70 -4.55
C GLN A 246 20.02 -17.08 -6.03
N SER A 247 21.24 -17.01 -6.58
CA SER A 247 21.49 -17.48 -7.96
C SER A 247 21.23 -18.99 -8.06
N ILE A 248 20.45 -19.39 -9.06
CA ILE A 248 20.10 -20.80 -9.28
C ILE A 248 20.32 -21.19 -10.75
N SER A 249 20.42 -22.49 -10.99
CA SER A 249 20.42 -23.08 -12.33
C SER A 249 18.99 -23.55 -12.72
N PHE A 250 18.82 -23.92 -13.99
CA PHE A 250 17.55 -24.53 -14.44
C PHE A 250 17.36 -25.95 -13.88
N GLU A 251 18.45 -26.67 -13.62
CA GLU A 251 18.43 -27.97 -12.94
C GLU A 251 17.84 -27.86 -11.53
N TYR A 252 18.16 -26.76 -10.81
CA TYR A 252 17.56 -26.50 -9.51
C TYR A 252 16.03 -26.37 -9.59
N ILE A 253 15.51 -25.68 -10.64
CA ILE A 253 14.06 -25.57 -10.83
C ILE A 253 13.45 -26.96 -11.09
N VAL A 254 14.13 -27.80 -11.87
CA VAL A 254 13.68 -29.19 -12.13
C VAL A 254 13.72 -30.04 -10.86
N GLU A 255 14.77 -29.92 -10.04
CA GLU A 255 14.92 -30.64 -8.76
C GLU A 255 13.78 -30.28 -7.79
N LYS A 256 13.49 -28.98 -7.63
CA LYS A 256 12.41 -28.51 -6.75
C LYS A 256 11.03 -28.79 -7.31
N ASN A 257 10.92 -28.98 -8.62
CA ASN A 257 9.72 -29.33 -9.37
C ASN A 257 8.45 -28.63 -8.86
N PRO A 258 8.40 -27.28 -8.88
CA PRO A 258 7.28 -26.52 -8.34
C PRO A 258 6.02 -26.75 -9.15
N ASP A 259 4.84 -26.65 -8.51
CA ASP A 259 3.52 -26.69 -9.15
C ASP A 259 3.15 -25.32 -9.75
N TYR A 260 3.68 -24.23 -9.17
CA TYR A 260 3.62 -22.87 -9.70
C TYR A 260 5.03 -22.29 -9.80
N LEU A 261 5.32 -21.62 -10.89
CA LEU A 261 6.54 -20.85 -11.08
C LEU A 261 6.16 -19.38 -11.32
N PHE A 262 6.37 -18.53 -10.31
CA PHE A 262 6.21 -17.08 -10.44
C PHE A 262 7.49 -16.46 -10.98
N VAL A 263 7.37 -15.65 -12.04
CA VAL A 263 8.53 -15.12 -12.78
C VAL A 263 8.42 -13.60 -12.90
N VAL A 264 9.41 -12.89 -12.35
CA VAL A 264 9.57 -11.44 -12.55
C VAL A 264 10.61 -11.20 -13.65
N ASP A 265 10.23 -10.47 -14.70
CA ASP A 265 11.12 -10.09 -15.80
C ASP A 265 11.72 -8.69 -15.55
N ARG A 266 12.93 -8.62 -14.97
CA ARG A 266 13.60 -7.34 -14.72
C ARG A 266 13.81 -6.52 -15.98
N GLU A 267 14.18 -7.18 -17.07
CA GLU A 267 14.55 -6.50 -18.31
C GLU A 267 13.36 -5.74 -18.91
N THR A 268 12.18 -6.29 -18.80
CA THR A 268 10.93 -5.61 -19.22
C THR A 268 10.71 -4.30 -18.45
N ALA A 269 11.06 -4.26 -17.16
CA ALA A 269 10.90 -3.06 -16.33
C ALA A 269 11.93 -1.98 -16.60
N VAL A 270 13.19 -2.37 -16.92
CA VAL A 270 14.30 -1.41 -17.10
C VAL A 270 14.64 -1.15 -18.57
N GLY A 271 14.07 -1.92 -19.50
CA GLY A 271 14.23 -1.72 -20.95
C GLY A 271 15.63 -2.09 -21.49
N GLU A 272 16.37 -2.98 -20.81
CA GLU A 272 17.76 -3.28 -21.11
C GLU A 272 17.99 -4.48 -22.05
N SER A 273 16.98 -5.32 -22.29
CA SER A 273 17.16 -6.54 -23.11
C SER A 273 16.04 -6.75 -24.12
N LYS A 274 16.42 -7.42 -25.24
CA LYS A 274 15.46 -7.93 -26.23
C LYS A 274 14.97 -9.35 -25.90
N THR A 275 15.62 -10.06 -24.97
CA THR A 275 15.26 -11.42 -24.55
C THR A 275 14.32 -11.35 -23.37
N THR A 276 13.12 -11.87 -23.52
CA THR A 276 12.11 -11.89 -22.44
C THR A 276 12.38 -13.02 -21.45
N ALA A 277 11.89 -12.86 -20.20
CA ALA A 277 11.96 -13.93 -19.21
C ALA A 277 11.31 -15.21 -19.70
N LYS A 278 10.25 -15.13 -20.51
CA LYS A 278 9.60 -16.29 -21.11
C LYS A 278 10.58 -17.12 -21.99
N GLN A 279 11.36 -16.45 -22.84
CA GLN A 279 12.35 -17.13 -23.69
C GLN A 279 13.46 -17.78 -22.86
N VAL A 280 13.83 -17.21 -21.72
CA VAL A 280 14.84 -17.75 -20.81
C VAL A 280 14.30 -18.94 -20.02
N ILE A 281 13.11 -18.81 -19.47
CA ILE A 281 12.51 -19.79 -18.56
C ILE A 281 11.97 -21.03 -19.30
N GLU A 282 11.30 -20.86 -20.45
CA GLU A 282 10.65 -21.97 -21.14
C GLU A 282 11.63 -22.80 -21.98
N ASN A 283 12.74 -23.24 -21.38
CA ASN A 283 13.73 -24.13 -21.97
C ASN A 283 13.38 -25.61 -21.74
N GLU A 284 14.13 -26.52 -22.38
CA GLU A 284 13.88 -27.98 -22.32
C GLU A 284 13.97 -28.60 -20.91
N LEU A 285 14.66 -27.95 -19.97
CA LEU A 285 14.72 -28.39 -18.59
C LEU A 285 13.43 -28.01 -17.84
N VAL A 286 13.05 -26.72 -17.90
CA VAL A 286 11.85 -26.22 -17.18
C VAL A 286 10.56 -26.84 -17.74
N LYS A 287 10.51 -27.19 -19.04
CA LYS A 287 9.38 -27.93 -19.63
C LYS A 287 9.09 -29.27 -18.96
N LYS A 288 10.03 -29.84 -18.22
CA LYS A 288 9.84 -31.09 -17.47
C LYS A 288 9.12 -30.91 -16.15
N THR A 289 8.99 -29.68 -15.63
CA THR A 289 8.37 -29.35 -14.33
C THR A 289 6.86 -29.42 -14.35
N ASN A 290 6.26 -29.61 -13.17
CA ASN A 290 4.82 -29.54 -12.98
C ASN A 290 4.26 -28.19 -13.39
N ALA A 291 4.94 -27.08 -13.03
CA ALA A 291 4.51 -25.73 -13.36
C ALA A 291 4.32 -25.55 -14.87
N TYR A 292 5.26 -26.01 -15.69
CA TYR A 292 5.14 -25.93 -17.15
C TYR A 292 4.03 -26.86 -17.69
N LYS A 293 4.04 -28.13 -17.30
CA LYS A 293 3.07 -29.13 -17.78
C LYS A 293 1.62 -28.76 -17.50
N ASN A 294 1.39 -28.09 -16.36
CA ASN A 294 0.05 -27.69 -15.92
C ASN A 294 -0.30 -26.25 -16.37
N GLY A 295 0.57 -25.55 -17.10
CA GLY A 295 0.36 -24.16 -17.52
C GLY A 295 0.27 -23.19 -16.35
N ASN A 296 1.10 -23.41 -15.33
CA ASN A 296 1.17 -22.62 -14.09
C ASN A 296 2.46 -21.81 -13.98
N ILE A 297 3.09 -21.45 -15.09
CA ILE A 297 4.13 -20.42 -15.09
C ILE A 297 3.41 -19.08 -15.16
N VAL A 298 3.55 -18.26 -14.12
CA VAL A 298 2.90 -16.97 -13.96
C VAL A 298 3.95 -15.88 -14.14
N TYR A 299 3.86 -15.15 -15.24
CA TYR A 299 4.71 -13.99 -15.49
C TYR A 299 4.10 -12.76 -14.83
N LEU A 300 4.82 -12.22 -13.84
CA LEU A 300 4.40 -11.09 -13.00
C LEU A 300 4.85 -9.76 -13.64
N ASP A 301 3.99 -8.74 -13.59
CA ASP A 301 4.34 -7.42 -14.14
C ASP A 301 5.45 -6.75 -13.31
N ALA A 302 6.64 -6.70 -13.88
CA ALA A 302 7.81 -6.14 -13.22
C ALA A 302 7.68 -4.64 -12.87
N ASN A 303 6.75 -3.91 -13.46
CA ASN A 303 6.46 -2.53 -13.07
C ASN A 303 5.92 -2.47 -11.64
N TYR A 304 5.08 -3.42 -11.24
CA TYR A 304 4.60 -3.53 -9.86
C TYR A 304 5.61 -4.24 -8.96
N TRP A 305 6.12 -5.41 -9.40
CA TRP A 305 6.96 -6.26 -8.56
C TRP A 305 8.40 -5.77 -8.39
N TYR A 306 8.99 -5.21 -9.46
CA TYR A 306 10.41 -4.81 -9.43
C TYR A 306 10.61 -3.31 -9.18
N LEU A 307 9.81 -2.44 -9.80
CA LEU A 307 9.98 -0.99 -9.71
C LEU A 307 9.23 -0.36 -8.55
N SER A 308 8.01 -0.78 -8.27
CA SER A 308 7.13 -0.13 -7.28
C SER A 308 7.04 -0.91 -5.97
N GLY A 309 6.20 -1.94 -5.92
CA GLY A 309 6.15 -2.93 -4.83
C GLY A 309 5.93 -2.40 -3.41
N GLY A 310 5.17 -1.33 -3.23
CA GLY A 310 4.98 -0.74 -1.89
C GLY A 310 3.92 0.35 -1.83
N GLY A 311 3.12 0.49 -2.88
CA GLY A 311 2.04 1.49 -2.93
C GLY A 311 0.65 0.87 -2.97
N LEU A 312 -0.37 1.70 -2.80
CA LEU A 312 -1.77 1.28 -2.77
C LEU A 312 -2.23 0.66 -4.10
N ILE A 313 -1.70 1.15 -5.23
CA ILE A 313 -2.01 0.59 -6.56
C ILE A 313 -1.18 -0.67 -6.80
N SER A 314 0.14 -0.60 -6.62
CA SER A 314 1.04 -1.71 -6.92
C SER A 314 0.81 -2.94 -6.05
N VAL A 315 0.60 -2.78 -4.74
CA VAL A 315 0.32 -3.92 -3.85
C VAL A 315 -1.01 -4.58 -4.19
N ALA A 316 -2.05 -3.80 -4.48
CA ALA A 316 -3.34 -4.35 -4.94
C ALA A 316 -3.18 -5.15 -6.25
N ALA A 317 -2.44 -4.61 -7.22
CA ALA A 317 -2.17 -5.27 -8.50
C ALA A 317 -1.36 -6.56 -8.32
N MET A 318 -0.32 -6.54 -7.48
CA MET A 318 0.51 -7.72 -7.17
C MET A 318 -0.33 -8.87 -6.61
N ILE A 319 -1.23 -8.57 -5.66
CA ILE A 319 -2.13 -9.57 -5.05
C ILE A 319 -3.11 -10.12 -6.09
N ASP A 320 -3.66 -9.26 -6.93
CA ASP A 320 -4.60 -9.64 -8.00
C ASP A 320 -3.94 -10.53 -9.07
N GLU A 321 -2.67 -10.28 -9.40
CA GLU A 321 -1.90 -11.15 -10.31
C GLU A 321 -1.69 -12.54 -9.72
N VAL A 322 -1.41 -12.65 -8.43
CA VAL A 322 -1.31 -13.95 -7.75
C VAL A 322 -2.67 -14.63 -7.70
N ASP A 323 -3.77 -13.92 -7.37
CA ASP A 323 -5.14 -14.45 -7.39
C ASP A 323 -5.50 -15.07 -8.76
N LYS A 324 -5.16 -14.38 -9.86
CA LYS A 324 -5.38 -14.84 -11.22
C LYS A 324 -4.49 -16.02 -11.62
N GLY A 325 -3.27 -16.04 -11.10
CA GLY A 325 -2.30 -17.10 -11.38
C GLY A 325 -2.61 -18.42 -10.67
N LEU A 326 -3.25 -18.38 -9.51
CA LEU A 326 -3.67 -19.56 -8.76
C LEU A 326 -4.96 -20.16 -9.36
N LYS A 327 -4.91 -21.48 -9.67
CA LYS A 327 -6.03 -22.25 -10.25
C LYS A 327 -6.53 -23.28 -9.27
#